data_a146b78e8ab8a3e4b3ce8c164510c6b0
#
_entry.id   a146b78e8ab8a3e4b3ce8c164510c6b0
#
_cell.length_a   1.000
_cell.length_b   1.000
_cell.length_c   1.000
_cell.angle_alpha   90.00
_cell.angle_beta   90.00
_cell.angle_gamma   90.00
#
_symmetry.space_group_name_H-M   'P 1'
#
loop_
_entity.id
_entity.type
_entity.pdbx_description
1 polymer ?
#
loop_
_entity_poly.entity_id
_entity_poly.type
_entity_poly.pdbx_seq_one_letter_code
_entity_poly.pdbx_strand_id
1 'polypeptide(L)'
;MNTLTLWFHKLGSPPTFYRFAGALRPWLLVLALLAGAIGLYGGLVLAPADYQQGDAYRIIFIHVPSAWMSMFIYACMAVAGFVALVWRIKLAEIVAMECAPIGAAFTFITLVTGSLWGKPMWGTWWTW
;
A
#
# COMPACT_ATOMS: atom_id res chain seq x y z
N MET A 1 -3.18 17.25 -33.75
CA MET A 1 -3.04 16.72 -32.40
C MET A 1 -1.80 15.86 -32.38
N ASN A 2 -0.83 16.16 -31.50
CA ASN A 2 0.45 15.46 -31.44
C ASN A 2 0.24 14.00 -30.96
N THR A 3 1.05 13.05 -31.43
CA THR A 3 1.00 11.62 -31.05
C THR A 3 1.04 11.42 -29.53
N LEU A 4 1.85 12.22 -28.83
CA LEU A 4 1.92 12.20 -27.34
C LEU A 4 0.59 12.57 -26.68
N THR A 5 -0.10 13.58 -27.20
CA THR A 5 -1.41 14.01 -26.69
C THR A 5 -2.47 12.91 -26.89
N LEU A 6 -2.42 12.21 -28.02
CA LEU A 6 -3.32 11.08 -28.29
C LEU A 6 -3.10 9.91 -27.31
N TRP A 7 -1.83 9.58 -27.04
CA TRP A 7 -1.48 8.54 -26.07
C TRP A 7 -1.91 8.92 -24.65
N PHE A 8 -1.68 10.18 -24.26
CA PHE A 8 -2.12 10.67 -22.95
C PHE A 8 -3.65 10.55 -22.77
N HIS A 9 -4.43 10.98 -23.75
CA HIS A 9 -5.88 10.83 -23.69
C HIS A 9 -6.37 9.38 -23.72
N LYS A 10 -5.68 8.50 -24.47
CA LYS A 10 -6.00 7.07 -24.48
C LYS A 10 -5.72 6.41 -23.12
N LEU A 11 -4.56 6.70 -22.51
CA LEU A 11 -4.20 6.15 -21.20
C LEU A 11 -5.10 6.70 -20.09
N GLY A 12 -5.53 7.95 -20.18
CA GLY A 12 -6.48 8.58 -19.25
C GLY A 12 -7.93 8.12 -19.42
N SER A 13 -8.23 7.27 -20.41
CA SER A 13 -9.60 6.78 -20.62
C SER A 13 -9.89 5.53 -19.79
N PRO A 14 -10.99 5.50 -19.00
CA PRO A 14 -11.36 4.34 -18.17
C PRO A 14 -11.39 3.00 -18.94
N PRO A 15 -11.99 2.88 -20.14
CA PRO A 15 -12.04 1.61 -20.84
C PRO A 15 -10.67 1.04 -21.23
N THR A 16 -9.71 1.90 -21.59
CA THR A 16 -8.34 1.47 -21.91
C THR A 16 -7.61 1.03 -20.66
N PHE A 17 -7.76 1.79 -19.58
CA PHE A 17 -7.19 1.44 -18.27
C PHE A 17 -7.72 0.11 -17.76
N TYR A 18 -9.04 -0.13 -17.80
CA TYR A 18 -9.64 -1.39 -17.34
C TYR A 18 -9.14 -2.61 -18.11
N ARG A 19 -8.96 -2.50 -19.43
CA ARG A 19 -8.39 -3.60 -20.23
C ARG A 19 -6.94 -3.89 -19.83
N PHE A 20 -6.14 -2.86 -19.69
CA PHE A 20 -4.74 -2.98 -19.28
C PHE A 20 -4.62 -3.54 -17.85
N ALA A 21 -5.32 -2.97 -16.91
CA ALA A 21 -5.33 -3.42 -15.51
C ALA A 21 -5.86 -4.86 -15.38
N GLY A 22 -6.90 -5.22 -16.14
CA GLY A 22 -7.45 -6.57 -16.17
C GLY A 22 -6.44 -7.61 -16.65
N ALA A 23 -5.61 -7.29 -17.64
CA ALA A 23 -4.54 -8.16 -18.12
C ALA A 23 -3.40 -8.31 -17.11
N LEU A 24 -3.05 -7.26 -16.38
CA LEU A 24 -1.99 -7.29 -15.37
C LEU A 24 -2.42 -7.91 -14.03
N ARG A 25 -3.67 -7.76 -13.66
CA ARG A 25 -4.21 -8.17 -12.35
C ARG A 25 -3.83 -9.59 -11.92
N PRO A 26 -3.99 -10.66 -12.74
CA PRO A 26 -3.65 -12.02 -12.29
C PRO A 26 -2.15 -12.17 -12.01
N TRP A 27 -1.30 -11.57 -12.81
CA TRP A 27 0.16 -11.62 -12.62
C TRP A 27 0.60 -10.88 -11.37
N LEU A 28 0.07 -9.68 -11.16
CA LEU A 28 0.36 -8.90 -9.95
C LEU A 28 -0.16 -9.60 -8.69
N LEU A 29 -1.32 -10.27 -8.76
CA LEU A 29 -1.85 -11.04 -7.65
C LEU A 29 -0.94 -12.21 -7.29
N VAL A 30 -0.49 -12.99 -8.29
CA VAL A 30 0.44 -14.11 -8.06
C VAL A 30 1.75 -13.61 -7.45
N LEU A 31 2.33 -12.55 -8.00
CA LEU A 31 3.55 -11.96 -7.46
C LEU A 31 3.37 -11.44 -6.03
N ALA A 32 2.26 -10.79 -5.73
CA ALA A 32 1.95 -10.29 -4.39
C ALA A 32 1.79 -11.43 -3.38
N LEU A 33 1.10 -12.51 -3.76
CA LEU A 33 0.94 -13.69 -2.90
C LEU A 33 2.26 -14.41 -2.65
N LEU A 34 3.09 -14.59 -3.66
CA LEU A 34 4.40 -15.22 -3.52
C LEU A 34 5.35 -14.35 -2.67
N ALA A 35 5.46 -13.06 -2.98
CA ALA A 35 6.29 -12.15 -2.21
C ALA A 35 5.81 -12.01 -0.76
N GLY A 36 4.50 -11.95 -0.55
CA GLY A 36 3.89 -11.92 0.78
C GLY A 36 4.17 -13.20 1.57
N ALA A 37 4.01 -14.38 0.96
CA ALA A 37 4.30 -15.66 1.60
C ALA A 37 5.78 -15.78 1.98
N ILE A 38 6.69 -15.43 1.07
CA ILE A 38 8.15 -15.46 1.32
C ILE A 38 8.51 -14.45 2.43
N GLY A 39 7.98 -13.23 2.35
CA GLY A 39 8.26 -12.17 3.33
C GLY A 39 7.74 -12.50 4.72
N LEU A 40 6.51 -13.01 4.83
CA LEU A 40 5.93 -13.41 6.11
C LEU A 40 6.65 -14.64 6.69
N TYR A 41 6.91 -15.64 5.89
CA TYR A 41 7.66 -16.82 6.35
C TYR A 41 9.08 -16.44 6.80
N GLY A 42 9.80 -15.67 5.98
CA GLY A 42 11.13 -15.18 6.31
C GLY A 42 11.15 -14.32 7.58
N GLY A 43 10.22 -13.39 7.71
CA GLY A 43 10.17 -12.47 8.84
C GLY A 43 9.64 -13.08 10.13
N LEU A 44 8.58 -13.89 10.06
CA LEU A 44 7.92 -14.42 11.25
C LEU A 44 8.50 -15.75 11.73
N VAL A 45 9.10 -16.54 10.83
CA VAL A 45 9.58 -17.89 11.15
C VAL A 45 11.10 -17.98 11.13
N LEU A 46 11.76 -17.51 10.06
CA LEU A 46 13.20 -17.70 9.88
C LEU A 46 14.06 -16.61 10.53
N ALA A 47 13.56 -15.39 10.67
CA ALA A 47 14.32 -14.30 11.28
C ALA A 47 14.70 -14.67 12.74
N PRO A 48 15.98 -14.51 13.14
CA PRO A 48 16.39 -14.74 14.52
C PRO A 48 15.70 -13.73 15.45
N ALA A 49 15.51 -14.10 16.72
CA ALA A 49 15.04 -13.17 17.73
C ALA A 49 16.10 -12.07 17.94
N ASP A 50 15.63 -10.82 18.13
CA ASP A 50 16.51 -9.70 18.42
C ASP A 50 17.05 -9.80 19.86
N TYR A 51 18.30 -9.39 20.06
CA TYR A 51 18.97 -9.50 21.36
C TYR A 51 18.37 -8.60 22.46
N GLN A 52 17.69 -7.50 22.09
CA GLN A 52 17.03 -6.60 23.02
C GLN A 52 15.50 -6.82 23.08
N GLN A 53 14.88 -7.08 21.93
CA GLN A 53 13.43 -7.12 21.77
C GLN A 53 12.86 -8.54 21.78
N GLY A 54 13.72 -9.55 21.73
CA GLY A 54 13.29 -10.95 21.63
C GLY A 54 12.41 -11.20 20.40
N ASP A 55 11.37 -12.01 20.55
CA ASP A 55 10.44 -12.32 19.46
C ASP A 55 9.49 -11.15 19.09
N ALA A 56 9.33 -10.15 19.96
CA ALA A 56 8.51 -8.97 19.67
C ALA A 56 9.04 -8.17 18.46
N TYR A 57 10.34 -8.27 18.19
CA TYR A 57 10.99 -7.70 17.00
C TYR A 57 10.32 -8.12 15.69
N ARG A 58 9.80 -9.35 15.60
CA ARG A 58 9.21 -9.89 14.37
C ARG A 58 8.02 -9.11 13.85
N ILE A 59 7.39 -8.32 14.68
CA ILE A 59 6.29 -7.41 14.30
C ILE A 59 6.74 -6.38 13.25
N ILE A 60 8.03 -6.03 13.19
CA ILE A 60 8.60 -5.07 12.23
C ILE A 60 8.33 -5.50 10.79
N PHE A 61 8.32 -6.80 10.50
CA PHE A 61 8.11 -7.35 9.15
C PHE A 61 6.67 -7.16 8.63
N ILE A 62 5.72 -6.85 9.52
CA ILE A 62 4.35 -6.48 9.16
C ILE A 62 4.15 -4.97 9.32
N HIS A 63 4.60 -4.42 10.43
CA HIS A 63 4.38 -3.01 10.78
C HIS A 63 5.02 -2.06 9.76
N VAL A 64 6.30 -2.23 9.49
CA VAL A 64 7.04 -1.30 8.61
C VAL A 64 6.52 -1.32 7.17
N PRO A 65 6.33 -2.46 6.51
CA PRO A 65 5.72 -2.48 5.18
C PRO A 65 4.32 -1.87 5.16
N SER A 66 3.50 -2.12 6.19
CA SER A 66 2.14 -1.56 6.27
C SER A 66 2.17 -0.04 6.44
N ALA A 67 3.07 0.49 7.27
CA ALA A 67 3.26 1.92 7.47
C ALA A 67 3.69 2.62 6.17
N TRP A 68 4.67 2.05 5.47
CA TRP A 68 5.11 2.56 4.18
C TRP A 68 3.98 2.54 3.12
N MET A 69 3.22 1.45 3.05
CA MET A 69 2.10 1.34 2.12
C MET A 69 0.98 2.32 2.45
N SER A 70 0.68 2.55 3.73
CA SER A 70 -0.28 3.56 4.18
C SER A 70 0.12 4.95 3.66
N MET A 71 1.37 5.36 3.87
CA MET A 71 1.89 6.65 3.41
C MET A 71 1.93 6.75 1.89
N PHE A 72 2.37 5.70 1.21
CA PHE A 72 2.44 5.64 -0.25
C PHE A 72 1.06 5.79 -0.89
N ILE A 73 0.05 5.07 -0.38
CA ILE A 73 -1.32 5.15 -0.91
C ILE A 73 -1.91 6.53 -0.64
N TYR A 74 -1.65 7.13 0.52
CA TYR A 74 -2.05 8.49 0.81
C TYR A 74 -1.45 9.51 -0.18
N ALA A 75 -0.17 9.37 -0.51
CA ALA A 75 0.49 10.20 -1.53
C ALA A 75 -0.14 9.99 -2.92
N CYS A 76 -0.44 8.74 -3.30
CA CYS A 76 -1.14 8.43 -4.55
C CYS A 76 -2.52 9.10 -4.61
N MET A 77 -3.29 9.05 -3.51
CA MET A 77 -4.58 9.72 -3.40
C MET A 77 -4.46 11.24 -3.55
N ALA A 78 -3.46 11.85 -2.93
CA ALA A 78 -3.22 13.29 -3.02
C ALA A 78 -2.88 13.69 -4.47
N VAL A 79 -1.99 12.96 -5.14
CA VAL A 79 -1.65 13.20 -6.54
C VAL A 79 -2.85 12.98 -7.45
N ALA A 80 -3.58 11.87 -7.28
CA ALA A 80 -4.76 11.58 -8.09
C ALA A 80 -5.86 12.63 -7.87
N GLY A 81 -6.10 13.07 -6.62
CA GLY A 81 -7.02 14.14 -6.29
C GLY A 81 -6.61 15.47 -6.93
N PHE A 82 -5.34 15.82 -6.89
CA PHE A 82 -4.81 17.00 -7.55
C PHE A 82 -5.04 16.96 -9.07
N VAL A 83 -4.72 15.84 -9.71
CA VAL A 83 -4.93 15.64 -11.15
C VAL A 83 -6.42 15.71 -11.51
N ALA A 84 -7.29 15.13 -10.70
CA ALA A 84 -8.74 15.19 -10.88
C ALA A 84 -9.28 16.61 -10.81
N LEU A 85 -8.79 17.40 -9.84
CA LEU A 85 -9.23 18.80 -9.65
C LEU A 85 -8.75 19.73 -10.77
N VAL A 86 -7.46 19.62 -11.15
CA VAL A 86 -6.84 20.55 -12.10
C VAL A 86 -7.23 20.22 -13.54
N TRP A 87 -7.18 18.95 -13.92
CA TRP A 87 -7.43 18.53 -15.30
C TRP A 87 -8.79 17.85 -15.53
N ARG A 88 -9.57 17.67 -14.46
CA ARG A 88 -10.91 17.04 -14.51
C ARG A 88 -10.89 15.66 -15.16
N ILE A 89 -9.82 14.88 -14.91
CA ILE A 89 -9.65 13.54 -15.45
C ILE A 89 -10.44 12.55 -14.60
N LYS A 90 -11.50 11.97 -15.16
CA LYS A 90 -12.40 11.02 -14.47
C LYS A 90 -11.67 9.79 -13.92
N LEU A 91 -10.66 9.29 -14.64
CA LEU A 91 -9.86 8.15 -14.18
C LEU A 91 -9.11 8.48 -12.87
N ALA A 92 -8.57 9.70 -12.75
CA ALA A 92 -7.87 10.12 -11.54
C ALA A 92 -8.80 10.19 -10.32
N GLU A 93 -10.04 10.65 -10.51
CA GLU A 93 -11.07 10.62 -9.48
C GLU A 93 -11.37 9.19 -9.00
N ILE A 94 -11.58 8.26 -9.96
CA ILE A 94 -11.81 6.84 -9.66
C ILE A 94 -10.62 6.26 -8.89
N VAL A 95 -9.40 6.51 -9.32
CA VAL A 95 -8.18 6.02 -8.64
C VAL A 95 -8.11 6.54 -7.20
N ALA A 96 -8.39 7.82 -6.97
CA ALA A 96 -8.40 8.39 -5.62
C ALA A 96 -9.43 7.69 -4.71
N MET A 97 -10.63 7.43 -5.24
CA MET A 97 -11.70 6.74 -4.50
C MET A 97 -11.35 5.28 -4.19
N GLU A 98 -10.81 4.54 -5.16
CA GLU A 98 -10.47 3.13 -4.99
C GLU A 98 -9.23 2.92 -4.09
N CYS A 99 -8.33 3.90 -4.02
CA CYS A 99 -7.20 3.88 -3.11
C CYS A 99 -7.60 4.06 -1.63
N ALA A 100 -8.71 4.74 -1.35
CA ALA A 100 -9.10 5.09 0.02
C ALA A 100 -9.31 3.86 0.94
N PRO A 101 -10.11 2.85 0.58
CA PRO A 101 -10.29 1.67 1.43
C PRO A 101 -9.00 0.86 1.60
N ILE A 102 -8.14 0.84 0.58
CA ILE A 102 -6.85 0.15 0.64
C ILE A 102 -5.91 0.87 1.62
N GLY A 103 -5.82 2.20 1.53
CA GLY A 103 -5.05 3.03 2.46
C GLY A 103 -5.55 2.90 3.90
N ALA A 104 -6.88 2.89 4.10
CA ALA A 104 -7.47 2.67 5.41
C ALA A 104 -7.11 1.30 6.01
N ALA A 105 -7.10 0.23 5.20
CA ALA A 105 -6.72 -1.10 5.64
C ALA A 105 -5.25 -1.15 6.10
N PHE A 106 -4.32 -0.59 5.33
CA PHE A 106 -2.90 -0.52 5.73
C PHE A 106 -2.69 0.36 6.97
N THR A 107 -3.41 1.47 7.08
CA THR A 107 -3.38 2.32 8.28
C THR A 107 -3.86 1.56 9.50
N PHE A 108 -4.96 0.82 9.39
CA PHE A 108 -5.48 0.00 10.47
C PHE A 108 -4.46 -1.06 10.92
N ILE A 109 -3.85 -1.80 9.98
CA ILE A 109 -2.81 -2.78 10.29
C ILE A 109 -1.62 -2.10 10.98
N THR A 110 -1.20 -0.94 10.51
CA THR A 110 -0.11 -0.16 11.11
C THR A 110 -0.41 0.23 12.55
N LEU A 111 -1.60 0.75 12.82
CA LEU A 111 -2.00 1.16 14.18
C LEU A 111 -2.07 -0.04 15.13
N VAL A 112 -2.68 -1.14 14.70
CA VAL A 112 -2.78 -2.36 15.51
C VAL A 112 -1.40 -2.95 15.80
N THR A 113 -0.58 -3.14 14.77
CA THR A 113 0.77 -3.71 14.95
C THR A 113 1.69 -2.78 15.72
N GLY A 114 1.57 -1.46 15.55
CA GLY A 114 2.32 -0.48 16.33
C GLY A 114 1.96 -0.52 17.81
N SER A 115 0.68 -0.62 18.14
CA SER A 115 0.21 -0.77 19.52
C SER A 115 0.70 -2.08 20.14
N LEU A 116 0.58 -3.19 19.42
CA LEU A 116 1.05 -4.50 19.88
C LEU A 116 2.57 -4.52 20.11
N TRP A 117 3.33 -3.83 19.27
CA TRP A 117 4.78 -3.70 19.45
C TRP A 117 5.15 -2.74 20.58
N GLY A 118 4.39 -1.65 20.72
CA GLY A 118 4.61 -0.65 21.75
C GLY A 118 4.51 -1.21 23.18
N LYS A 119 3.58 -2.12 23.43
CA LYS A 119 3.35 -2.68 24.78
C LYS A 119 4.58 -3.40 25.35
N PRO A 120 5.22 -4.36 24.69
CA PRO A 120 6.44 -4.99 25.21
C PRO A 120 7.66 -4.07 25.22
N MET A 121 7.73 -3.07 24.31
CA MET A 121 8.90 -2.20 24.19
C MET A 121 8.90 -1.03 25.15
N TRP A 122 7.75 -0.39 25.35
CA TRP A 122 7.61 0.84 26.14
C TRP A 122 6.62 0.74 27.30
N GLY A 123 6.04 -0.43 27.53
CA GLY A 123 5.09 -0.67 28.62
C GLY A 123 3.70 -0.09 28.39
N THR A 124 3.45 0.58 27.30
CA THR A 124 2.16 1.19 26.95
C THR A 124 1.71 0.82 25.55
N TRP A 125 0.39 0.73 25.36
CA TRP A 125 -0.19 0.47 24.03
C TRP A 125 -0.12 1.69 23.12
N TRP A 126 -0.13 2.89 23.70
CA TRP A 126 -0.15 4.14 22.97
C TRP A 126 0.49 5.25 23.78
N THR A 127 1.23 6.12 23.12
CA THR A 127 1.77 7.39 23.69
C THR A 127 1.29 8.54 22.83
N TRP A 128 0.75 9.53 23.46
CA TRP A 128 0.34 10.79 22.83
C TRP A 128 1.53 11.74 22.71
#